data_5e3a81d77a64e71a5006527cb0f79095
#
_entry.id   5e3a81d77a64e71a5006527cb0f79095
#
_cell.length_a   1.000
_cell.length_b   1.000
_cell.length_c   1.000
_cell.angle_alpha   90.00
_cell.angle_beta   90.00
_cell.angle_gamma   90.00
#
_symmetry.space_group_name_H-M   'P 1'
#
loop_
_entity.id
_entity.type
_entity.pdbx_description
1 polymer ?
#
loop_
_entity_poly.entity_id
_entity_poly.type
_entity_poly.pdbx_seq_one_letter_code
_entity_poly.pdbx_strand_id
1 'polypeptide(L)'
;DLLFVNIHTMVWHILLVCIGILQWVGGTAGQKVSDLAGCAAVFLFFAGIAAALDCALPHLADEGFNMFYLSPYIPISMSEIVAGFWESVPYPVYLLSYAAGFIGVSAAIFFPVRAIRSAAMRTEAERKTEKHPA
;
A
#
# COMPACT_ATOMS: atom_id res chain seq x y z
N ASP A 1 -24.54 -8.21 -7.20
CA ASP A 1 -24.55 -6.77 -7.48
C ASP A 1 -23.14 -6.20 -7.66
N LEU A 2 -22.55 -6.46 -8.85
CA LEU A 2 -21.23 -5.95 -9.26
C LEU A 2 -21.13 -4.41 -9.14
N LEU A 3 -22.25 -3.70 -9.39
CA LEU A 3 -22.29 -2.24 -9.28
C LEU A 3 -22.02 -1.77 -7.84
N PHE A 4 -22.61 -2.41 -6.85
CA PHE A 4 -22.41 -2.07 -5.44
C PHE A 4 -20.95 -2.29 -5.02
N VAL A 5 -20.35 -3.43 -5.40
CA VAL A 5 -18.95 -3.75 -5.10
C VAL A 5 -18.00 -2.71 -5.75
N ASN A 6 -18.24 -2.34 -6.99
CA ASN A 6 -17.43 -1.35 -7.70
C ASN A 6 -17.53 0.03 -7.06
N ILE A 7 -18.73 0.50 -6.72
CA ILE A 7 -18.93 1.79 -6.04
C ILE A 7 -18.25 1.77 -4.67
N HIS A 8 -18.45 0.72 -3.88
CA HIS A 8 -17.83 0.55 -2.57
C HIS A 8 -16.30 0.63 -2.67
N THR A 9 -15.72 -0.13 -3.60
CA THR A 9 -14.27 -0.14 -3.83
C THR A 9 -13.75 1.25 -4.24
N MET A 10 -14.43 1.94 -5.15
CA MET A 10 -14.03 3.29 -5.56
C MET A 10 -14.09 4.29 -4.39
N VAL A 11 -15.17 4.26 -3.60
CA VAL A 11 -15.31 5.13 -2.42
C VAL A 11 -14.18 4.91 -1.42
N TRP A 12 -13.83 3.66 -1.13
CA TRP A 12 -12.71 3.33 -0.25
C TRP A 12 -11.37 3.85 -0.76
N HIS A 13 -11.08 3.67 -2.04
CA HIS A 13 -9.82 4.17 -2.62
C HIS A 13 -9.75 5.70 -2.58
N ILE A 14 -10.84 6.39 -2.89
CA ILE A 14 -10.91 7.85 -2.80
C ILE A 14 -10.69 8.32 -1.37
N LEU A 15 -11.33 7.70 -0.38
CA LEU A 15 -11.15 8.04 1.04
C LEU A 15 -9.70 7.84 1.49
N LEU A 16 -9.05 6.74 1.10
CA LEU A 16 -7.65 6.49 1.44
C LEU A 16 -6.72 7.56 0.85
N VAL A 17 -6.95 7.96 -0.40
CA VAL A 17 -6.19 9.05 -1.06
C VAL A 17 -6.43 10.37 -0.34
N CYS A 18 -7.68 10.72 -0.01
CA CYS A 18 -8.01 11.95 0.73
C CYS A 18 -7.35 11.97 2.11
N ILE A 19 -7.40 10.87 2.86
CA ILE A 19 -6.74 10.74 4.16
C ILE A 19 -5.22 10.93 4.01
N GLY A 20 -4.62 10.32 3.01
CA GLY A 20 -3.18 10.46 2.72
C GLY A 20 -2.80 11.92 2.43
N ILE A 21 -3.58 12.63 1.62
CA ILE A 21 -3.38 14.05 1.30
C ILE A 21 -3.54 14.91 2.56
N LEU A 22 -4.60 14.68 3.35
CA LEU A 22 -4.85 15.43 4.59
C LEU A 22 -3.72 15.23 5.61
N GLN A 23 -3.21 14.03 5.77
CA GLN A 23 -2.08 13.76 6.64
C GLN A 23 -0.80 14.44 6.14
N TRP A 24 -0.61 14.48 4.83
CA TRP A 24 0.53 15.16 4.23
C TRP A 24 0.48 16.67 4.43
N VAL A 25 -0.67 17.29 4.12
CA VAL A 25 -0.88 18.74 4.29
C VAL A 25 -0.84 19.14 5.77
N GLY A 26 -1.46 18.33 6.65
CA GLY A 26 -1.48 18.54 8.10
C GLY A 26 -0.12 18.33 8.79
N GLY A 27 0.90 17.89 8.07
CA GLY A 27 2.23 17.68 8.63
C GLY A 27 2.36 16.46 9.54
N THR A 28 1.33 15.63 9.64
CA THR A 28 1.29 14.43 10.49
C THR A 28 1.77 13.17 9.78
N ALA A 29 1.96 13.23 8.44
CA ALA A 29 2.50 12.10 7.68
C ALA A 29 3.88 11.69 8.19
N GLY A 30 4.08 10.41 8.33
CA GLY A 30 5.26 9.79 8.91
C GLY A 30 6.58 10.35 8.38
N GLN A 31 7.42 10.77 9.31
CA GLN A 31 8.73 11.34 9.01
C GLN A 31 9.85 10.36 9.31
N LYS A 32 9.55 9.33 10.07
CA LYS A 32 10.53 8.34 10.54
C LYS A 32 10.43 7.07 9.72
N VAL A 33 11.56 6.42 9.51
CA VAL A 33 11.59 5.09 8.86
C VAL A 33 10.80 4.05 9.66
N SER A 34 10.71 4.22 10.99
CA SER A 34 9.87 3.40 11.87
C SER A 34 8.38 3.43 11.48
N ASP A 35 7.91 4.56 10.92
CA ASP A 35 6.51 4.70 10.53
C ASP A 35 6.23 3.85 9.28
N LEU A 36 7.17 3.85 8.31
CA LEU A 36 7.10 2.96 7.16
C LEU A 36 7.13 1.48 7.58
N ALA A 37 8.02 1.12 8.53
CA ALA A 37 8.08 -0.24 9.06
C ALA A 37 6.80 -0.64 9.78
N GLY A 38 6.19 0.26 10.55
CA GLY A 38 4.90 0.06 11.21
C GLY A 38 3.78 -0.18 10.20
N CYS A 39 3.69 0.64 9.15
CA CYS A 39 2.73 0.46 8.07
C CYS A 39 2.92 -0.88 7.33
N ALA A 40 4.18 -1.26 7.04
CA ALA A 40 4.49 -2.54 6.43
C ALA A 40 4.08 -3.72 7.31
N ALA A 41 4.31 -3.65 8.63
CA ALA A 41 3.90 -4.69 9.57
C ALA A 41 2.38 -4.85 9.63
N VAL A 42 1.63 -3.75 9.68
CA VAL A 42 0.16 -3.77 9.64
C VAL A 42 -0.35 -4.35 8.32
N PHE A 43 0.25 -3.93 7.20
CA PHE A 43 -0.09 -4.49 5.88
C PHE A 43 0.14 -6.00 5.83
N LEU A 44 1.32 -6.48 6.25
CA LEU A 44 1.66 -7.91 6.26
C LEU A 44 0.75 -8.72 7.17
N PHE A 45 0.34 -8.15 8.30
CA PHE A 45 -0.62 -8.79 9.21
C PHE A 45 -1.97 -9.03 8.52
N PHE A 46 -2.55 -8.00 7.90
CA PHE A 46 -3.83 -8.14 7.20
C PHE A 46 -3.72 -8.98 5.92
N ALA A 47 -2.62 -8.86 5.17
CA ALA A 47 -2.36 -9.71 4.01
C ALA A 47 -2.24 -11.19 4.42
N GLY A 48 -1.61 -11.48 5.55
CA GLY A 48 -1.54 -12.83 6.12
C GLY A 48 -2.91 -13.40 6.48
N ILE A 49 -3.77 -12.60 7.11
CA ILE A 49 -5.16 -13.00 7.41
C ILE A 49 -5.93 -13.25 6.11
N ALA A 50 -5.82 -12.35 5.13
CA ALA A 50 -6.49 -12.49 3.84
C ALA A 50 -6.07 -13.78 3.12
N ALA A 51 -4.77 -14.03 3.01
CA ALA A 51 -4.24 -15.24 2.39
C ALA A 51 -4.70 -16.50 3.13
N ALA A 52 -4.74 -16.48 4.47
CA ALA A 52 -5.25 -17.60 5.26
C ALA A 52 -6.74 -17.86 5.01
N LEU A 53 -7.56 -16.81 4.92
CA LEU A 53 -8.99 -16.94 4.61
C LEU A 53 -9.20 -17.44 3.18
N ASP A 54 -8.48 -16.92 2.19
CA ASP A 54 -8.55 -17.37 0.81
C ASP A 54 -8.18 -18.85 0.69
N CYS A 55 -7.17 -19.32 1.44
CA CYS A 55 -6.78 -20.73 1.46
C CYS A 55 -7.80 -21.61 2.21
N ALA A 56 -8.40 -21.10 3.29
CA ALA A 56 -9.33 -21.88 4.13
C ALA A 56 -10.73 -21.99 3.51
N LEU A 57 -11.09 -21.10 2.60
CA LEU A 57 -12.42 -21.00 2.02
C LEU A 57 -12.42 -21.19 0.49
N PRO A 58 -11.87 -22.31 -0.03
CA PRO A 58 -11.74 -22.51 -1.48
C PRO A 58 -13.08 -22.51 -2.22
N HIS A 59 -14.18 -22.90 -1.56
CA HIS A 59 -15.51 -22.89 -2.14
C HIS A 59 -16.04 -21.49 -2.48
N LEU A 60 -15.53 -20.45 -1.83
CA LEU A 60 -15.87 -19.06 -2.16
C LEU A 60 -15.11 -18.55 -3.40
N ALA A 61 -14.07 -19.25 -3.83
CA ALA A 61 -13.35 -18.91 -5.07
C ALA A 61 -14.27 -19.04 -6.29
N ASP A 62 -15.17 -20.02 -6.31
CA ASP A 62 -16.17 -20.20 -7.37
C ASP A 62 -17.14 -19.02 -7.44
N GLU A 63 -17.35 -18.30 -6.36
CA GLU A 63 -18.13 -17.06 -6.28
C GLU A 63 -17.29 -15.80 -6.57
N GLY A 64 -16.00 -15.96 -6.91
CA GLY A 64 -15.07 -14.86 -7.20
C GLY A 64 -14.47 -14.20 -5.95
N PHE A 65 -14.52 -14.86 -4.79
CA PHE A 65 -13.92 -14.36 -3.56
C PHE A 65 -12.39 -14.45 -3.63
N ASN A 66 -11.73 -13.31 -3.60
CA ASN A 66 -10.27 -13.19 -3.65
C ASN A 66 -9.84 -11.94 -2.87
N MET A 67 -9.54 -12.11 -1.58
CA MET A 67 -9.12 -11.01 -0.72
C MET A 67 -7.71 -10.53 -1.09
N PHE A 68 -7.58 -9.25 -1.35
CA PHE A 68 -6.29 -8.62 -1.73
C PHE A 68 -5.60 -9.29 -2.93
N TYR A 69 -6.33 -10.05 -3.75
CA TYR A 69 -5.76 -10.83 -4.87
C TYR A 69 -4.72 -11.86 -4.40
N LEU A 70 -4.92 -12.45 -3.22
CA LEU A 70 -4.02 -13.43 -2.62
C LEU A 70 -4.53 -14.86 -2.71
N SER A 71 -5.66 -15.10 -3.40
CA SER A 71 -6.19 -16.44 -3.57
C SER A 71 -5.26 -17.34 -4.38
N PRO A 72 -4.99 -18.58 -3.94
CA PRO A 72 -4.26 -19.56 -4.74
C PRO A 72 -5.11 -20.18 -5.87
N TYR A 73 -6.41 -19.93 -5.89
CA TYR A 73 -7.38 -20.56 -6.78
C TYR A 73 -7.84 -19.68 -7.94
N ILE A 74 -7.74 -18.34 -7.80
CA ILE A 74 -8.22 -17.40 -8.78
C ILE A 74 -7.04 -16.60 -9.35
N PRO A 75 -6.77 -16.68 -10.67
CA PRO A 75 -5.74 -15.86 -11.29
C PRO A 75 -6.10 -14.38 -11.21
N ILE A 76 -5.08 -13.54 -11.09
CA ILE A 76 -5.27 -12.09 -11.07
C ILE A 76 -5.59 -11.62 -12.49
N SER A 77 -6.76 -11.05 -12.67
CA SER A 77 -7.20 -10.50 -13.96
C SER A 77 -6.73 -9.06 -14.23
N MET A 78 -5.90 -8.48 -13.34
CA MET A 78 -5.51 -7.06 -13.44
C MET A 78 -4.60 -6.73 -14.63
N SER A 79 -3.74 -7.65 -15.04
CA SER A 79 -2.95 -7.55 -16.26
C SER A 79 -2.41 -8.92 -16.67
N GLU A 80 -2.22 -9.12 -17.96
CA GLU A 80 -1.64 -10.38 -18.51
C GLU A 80 -0.24 -10.66 -17.94
N ILE A 81 0.55 -9.61 -17.66
CA ILE A 81 1.89 -9.74 -17.08
C ILE A 81 1.80 -10.31 -15.66
N VAL A 82 0.90 -9.79 -14.83
CA VAL A 82 0.73 -10.24 -13.44
C VAL A 82 0.11 -11.63 -13.40
N ALA A 83 -0.85 -11.91 -14.27
CA ALA A 83 -1.44 -13.25 -14.41
C ALA A 83 -0.39 -14.29 -14.85
N GLY A 84 0.41 -13.98 -15.87
CA GLY A 84 1.49 -14.86 -16.31
C GLY A 84 2.57 -15.10 -15.24
N PHE A 85 2.90 -14.09 -14.44
CA PHE A 85 3.79 -14.26 -13.30
C PHE A 85 3.16 -15.18 -12.23
N TRP A 86 1.88 -14.96 -11.87
CA TRP A 86 1.16 -15.79 -10.91
C TRP A 86 1.14 -17.26 -11.32
N GLU A 87 0.92 -17.55 -12.61
CA GLU A 87 0.89 -18.91 -13.14
C GLU A 87 2.28 -19.57 -13.21
N SER A 88 3.35 -18.78 -13.35
CA SER A 88 4.71 -19.26 -13.57
C SER A 88 5.49 -19.56 -12.28
N VAL A 89 5.02 -19.09 -11.11
CA VAL A 89 5.75 -19.23 -9.84
C VAL A 89 4.96 -20.01 -8.80
N PRO A 90 5.63 -20.74 -7.88
CA PRO A 90 4.97 -21.35 -6.74
C PRO A 90 4.25 -20.31 -5.87
N TYR A 91 3.08 -20.65 -5.34
CA TYR A 91 2.26 -19.74 -4.55
C TYR A 91 2.99 -19.02 -3.41
N PRO A 92 3.87 -19.64 -2.61
CA PRO A 92 4.63 -18.92 -1.60
C PRO A 92 5.56 -17.84 -2.19
N VAL A 93 6.14 -18.10 -3.37
CA VAL A 93 6.97 -17.12 -4.08
C VAL A 93 6.13 -15.94 -4.57
N TYR A 94 4.92 -16.22 -5.06
CA TYR A 94 3.96 -15.18 -5.41
C TYR A 94 3.63 -14.28 -4.22
N LEU A 95 3.29 -14.86 -3.05
CA LEU A 95 2.99 -14.09 -1.83
C LEU A 95 4.16 -13.21 -1.40
N LEU A 96 5.37 -13.74 -1.41
CA LEU A 96 6.57 -12.97 -1.06
C LEU A 96 6.82 -11.84 -2.04
N SER A 97 6.67 -12.10 -3.34
CA SER A 97 6.84 -11.09 -4.39
C SER A 97 5.79 -9.99 -4.31
N TYR A 98 4.55 -10.36 -4.02
CA TYR A 98 3.45 -9.41 -3.80
C TYR A 98 3.74 -8.49 -2.61
N ALA A 99 4.13 -9.07 -1.47
CA ALA A 99 4.48 -8.31 -0.27
C ALA A 99 5.69 -7.40 -0.51
N ALA A 100 6.74 -7.89 -1.15
CA ALA A 100 7.93 -7.13 -1.50
C ALA A 100 7.60 -5.98 -2.48
N GLY A 101 6.76 -6.23 -3.48
CA GLY A 101 6.29 -5.22 -4.42
C GLY A 101 5.54 -4.08 -3.72
N PHE A 102 4.61 -4.40 -2.84
CA PHE A 102 3.83 -3.41 -2.08
C PHE A 102 4.72 -2.56 -1.17
N ILE A 103 5.64 -3.20 -0.42
CA ILE A 103 6.60 -2.51 0.44
C ILE A 103 7.56 -1.67 -0.39
N GLY A 104 8.03 -2.19 -1.52
CA GLY A 104 8.92 -1.50 -2.44
C GLY A 104 8.29 -0.22 -3.03
N VAL A 105 7.06 -0.30 -3.51
CA VAL A 105 6.30 0.88 -4.01
C VAL A 105 6.09 1.88 -2.88
N SER A 106 5.71 1.43 -1.69
CA SER A 106 5.55 2.30 -0.52
C SER A 106 6.84 3.02 -0.16
N ALA A 107 7.97 2.33 -0.18
CA ALA A 107 9.29 2.91 0.06
C ALA A 107 9.69 3.89 -1.04
N ALA A 108 9.43 3.56 -2.31
CA ALA A 108 9.72 4.43 -3.46
C ALA A 108 8.95 5.75 -3.42
N ILE A 109 7.79 5.79 -2.78
CA ILE A 109 7.02 7.01 -2.54
C ILE A 109 7.51 7.72 -1.28
N PHE A 110 7.73 6.96 -0.20
CA PHE A 110 8.08 7.51 1.12
C PHE A 110 9.42 8.28 1.11
N PHE A 111 10.47 7.72 0.53
CA PHE A 111 11.80 8.34 0.59
C PHE A 111 11.91 9.67 -0.16
N PRO A 112 11.41 9.82 -1.40
CA PRO A 112 11.39 11.12 -2.08
C PRO A 112 10.57 12.17 -1.33
N VAL A 113 9.37 11.81 -0.85
CA VAL A 113 8.51 12.73 -0.09
C VAL A 113 9.19 13.21 1.17
N ARG A 114 9.84 12.31 1.91
CA ARG A 114 10.65 12.66 3.09
C ARG A 114 11.82 13.57 2.75
N ALA A 115 12.53 13.32 1.66
CA ALA A 115 13.66 14.14 1.22
C ALA A 115 13.23 15.57 0.88
N ILE A 116 12.15 15.73 0.09
CA ILE A 116 11.58 17.03 -0.27
C ILE A 116 11.17 17.81 0.98
N ARG A 117 10.50 17.16 1.91
CA ARG A 117 10.03 17.79 3.14
C ARG A 117 11.19 18.22 4.04
N SER A 118 12.23 17.39 4.17
CA SER A 118 13.42 17.72 4.94
C SER A 118 14.16 18.93 4.35
N ALA A 119 14.24 19.02 3.03
CA ALA A 119 14.83 20.19 2.34
C ALA A 119 14.00 21.46 2.61
N ALA A 120 12.67 21.38 2.48
CA ALA A 120 11.79 22.52 2.73
C ALA A 120 11.92 23.06 4.17
N MET A 121 11.99 22.17 5.17
CA MET A 121 12.17 22.56 6.57
C MET A 121 13.51 23.25 6.83
N ARG A 122 14.59 22.80 6.18
CA ARG A 122 15.91 23.44 6.29
C ARG A 122 15.88 24.87 5.73
N THR A 123 15.32 25.06 4.54
CA THR A 123 15.19 26.38 3.92
C THR A 123 14.38 27.34 4.78
N GLU A 124 13.30 26.84 5.41
CA GLU A 124 12.50 27.68 6.32
C GLU A 124 13.25 28.06 7.60
N ALA A 125 14.04 27.14 8.16
CA ALA A 125 14.87 27.40 9.33
C ALA A 125 15.95 28.47 9.03
N GLU A 126 16.63 28.35 7.89
CA GLU A 126 17.65 29.34 7.43
C GLU A 126 17.03 30.73 7.25
N ARG A 127 15.85 30.81 6.63
CA ARG A 127 15.12 32.07 6.44
C ARG A 127 14.70 32.75 7.75
N LYS A 128 14.37 31.95 8.78
CA LYS A 128 14.03 32.48 10.12
C LYS A 128 15.26 33.04 10.83
N THR A 129 16.41 32.39 10.71
CA THR A 129 17.68 32.84 11.31
C THR A 129 18.14 34.15 10.66
N GLU A 130 17.98 34.31 9.35
CA GLU A 130 18.34 35.51 8.62
C GLU A 130 17.47 36.75 9.00
N LYS A 131 16.19 36.51 9.35
CA LYS A 131 15.26 37.59 9.74
C LYS A 131 15.41 38.06 11.19
N HIS A 132 16.08 37.31 12.05
CA HIS A 132 16.32 37.62 13.46
C HIS A 132 17.80 37.39 13.79
N PRO A 133 18.73 38.20 13.24
CA PRO A 133 20.11 38.20 13.68
C PRO A 133 20.18 38.65 15.13
N ALA A 134 20.89 37.93 15.98
CA ALA A 134 21.03 38.15 17.42
C ALA A 134 21.72 39.50 17.71
#